data_5bbd47da58f667200ea68a44d3e4b9dc
#
_entry.id   5bbd47da58f667200ea68a44d3e4b9dc
#
_cell.length_a   1.000
_cell.length_b   1.000
_cell.length_c   1.000
_cell.angle_alpha   90.00
_cell.angle_beta   90.00
_cell.angle_gamma   90.00
#
_symmetry.space_group_name_H-M   'P 1'
#
loop_
_entity.id
_entity.type
_entity.pdbx_description
1 polymer ?
#
loop_
_entity_poly.entity_id
_entity_poly.type
_entity_poly.pdbx_seq_one_letter_code
_entity_poly.pdbx_strand_id
1 'polypeptide(L)'
;MARYQRRTRVAAPLDEVWAFHSRIDGLEALTPGWMNLRVEAVRGPDGEADSAVLETGTRIQLSVRPFDVGPRQSFVSRIVAREEGDGTARFVDDMVDGPFRHWEHTHRFFADGDETIVEDDVEYAFPLGDVVLGPLSVVGFEPMFRYRHKKTRELLE
;
A
#
# COMPACT_ATOMS: atom_id res chain seq x y z
N MET A 1 -16.64 7.05 8.25
CA MET A 1 -15.43 6.44 7.67
C MET A 1 -14.90 5.34 8.55
N ALA A 2 -14.43 4.26 7.95
CA ALA A 2 -13.82 3.16 8.68
C ALA A 2 -12.29 3.27 8.63
N ARG A 3 -11.62 2.56 9.52
CA ARG A 3 -10.17 2.58 9.62
C ARG A 3 -9.63 1.17 9.91
N TYR A 4 -8.57 0.82 9.22
CA TYR A 4 -7.79 -0.40 9.48
C TYR A 4 -6.35 -0.03 9.77
N GLN A 5 -5.76 -0.64 10.79
CA GLN A 5 -4.40 -0.33 11.22
C GLN A 5 -3.67 -1.61 11.62
N ARG A 6 -2.41 -1.75 11.19
CA ARG A 6 -1.59 -2.91 11.53
C ARG A 6 -0.13 -2.50 11.59
N ARG A 7 0.59 -3.04 12.58
CA ARG A 7 2.03 -2.84 12.76
C ARG A 7 2.76 -4.17 12.73
N THR A 8 4.02 -4.11 12.31
CA THR A 8 4.96 -5.23 12.45
C THR A 8 6.37 -4.69 12.70
N ARG A 9 7.20 -5.51 13.32
CA ARG A 9 8.63 -5.24 13.48
C ARG A 9 9.40 -6.02 12.44
N VAL A 10 10.34 -5.37 11.76
CA VAL A 10 11.18 -5.95 10.73
C VAL A 10 12.65 -5.84 11.19
N ALA A 11 13.37 -6.95 11.20
CA ALA A 11 14.78 -7.00 11.61
C ALA A 11 15.69 -6.55 10.45
N ALA A 12 15.50 -5.30 10.03
CA ALA A 12 16.29 -4.64 9.00
C ALA A 12 16.29 -3.13 9.28
N PRO A 13 17.34 -2.39 8.91
CA PRO A 13 17.43 -0.97 9.19
C PRO A 13 16.45 -0.16 8.35
N LEU A 14 16.09 1.03 8.86
CA LEU A 14 15.07 1.89 8.26
C LEU A 14 15.34 2.20 6.78
N ASP A 15 16.59 2.50 6.43
CA ASP A 15 16.93 2.86 5.05
C ASP A 15 16.66 1.73 4.06
N GLU A 16 16.91 0.48 4.43
CA GLU A 16 16.59 -0.67 3.59
C GLU A 16 15.08 -0.89 3.44
N VAL A 17 14.36 -0.81 4.56
CA VAL A 17 12.90 -1.00 4.57
C VAL A 17 12.22 0.11 3.77
N TRP A 18 12.66 1.34 3.95
CA TRP A 18 12.15 2.50 3.22
C TRP A 18 12.42 2.39 1.72
N ALA A 19 13.65 2.05 1.33
CA ALA A 19 14.01 1.89 -0.09
C ALA A 19 13.15 0.81 -0.76
N PHE A 20 12.93 -0.32 -0.09
CA PHE A 20 12.11 -1.40 -0.61
C PHE A 20 10.66 -0.97 -0.85
N HIS A 21 10.05 -0.27 0.13
CA HIS A 21 8.66 0.18 0.02
C HIS A 21 8.49 1.36 -0.93
N SER A 22 9.58 2.02 -1.30
CA SER A 22 9.56 3.19 -2.21
C SER A 22 9.55 2.79 -3.69
N ARG A 23 9.52 1.51 -4.02
CA ARG A 23 9.64 1.02 -5.38
C ARG A 23 8.40 0.27 -5.83
N ILE A 24 8.13 0.32 -7.14
CA ILE A 24 7.01 -0.41 -7.76
C ILE A 24 7.18 -1.92 -7.60
N ASP A 25 8.38 -2.44 -7.76
CA ASP A 25 8.63 -3.87 -7.57
C ASP A 25 8.38 -4.32 -6.11
N GLY A 26 8.58 -3.44 -5.14
CA GLY A 26 8.19 -3.70 -3.76
C GLY A 26 6.69 -3.84 -3.61
N LEU A 27 5.92 -2.96 -4.24
CA LEU A 27 4.46 -3.05 -4.25
C LEU A 27 3.98 -4.40 -4.82
N GLU A 28 4.54 -4.81 -5.94
CA GLU A 28 4.19 -6.08 -6.57
C GLU A 28 4.55 -7.27 -5.66
N ALA A 29 5.75 -7.25 -5.07
CA ALA A 29 6.21 -8.32 -4.18
C ALA A 29 5.36 -8.46 -2.92
N LEU A 30 4.79 -7.36 -2.41
CA LEU A 30 3.98 -7.34 -1.20
C LEU A 30 2.49 -7.58 -1.42
N THR A 31 2.06 -7.75 -2.66
CA THR A 31 0.65 -8.02 -2.96
C THR A 31 0.43 -9.52 -3.09
N PRO A 32 -0.54 -10.12 -2.33
CA PRO A 32 -0.79 -11.56 -2.43
C PRO A 32 -1.16 -11.99 -3.84
N GLY A 33 -0.72 -13.18 -4.23
CA GLY A 33 -1.01 -13.72 -5.56
C GLY A 33 -2.50 -13.85 -5.86
N TRP A 34 -3.33 -14.11 -4.83
CA TRP A 34 -4.78 -14.25 -5.01
C TRP A 34 -5.47 -12.93 -5.40
N MET A 35 -4.82 -11.79 -5.24
CA MET A 35 -5.33 -10.50 -5.73
C MET A 35 -5.23 -10.37 -7.25
N ASN A 36 -4.36 -11.14 -7.89
CA ASN A 36 -4.11 -11.05 -9.33
C ASN A 36 -3.82 -9.62 -9.78
N LEU A 37 -2.92 -8.95 -9.05
CA LEU A 37 -2.53 -7.56 -9.33
C LEU A 37 -1.79 -7.45 -10.66
N ARG A 38 -2.15 -6.42 -11.41
CA ARG A 38 -1.38 -5.96 -12.58
C ARG A 38 -1.06 -4.49 -12.43
N VAL A 39 0.19 -4.14 -12.66
CA VAL A 39 0.61 -2.74 -12.81
C VAL A 39 0.46 -2.42 -14.30
N GLU A 40 -0.59 -1.68 -14.65
CA GLU A 40 -0.91 -1.41 -16.05
C GLU A 40 -0.06 -0.24 -16.60
N ALA A 41 0.19 0.78 -15.79
CA ALA A 41 1.01 1.93 -16.16
C ALA A 41 1.50 2.66 -14.91
N VAL A 42 2.66 3.30 -15.03
CA VAL A 42 3.21 4.17 -13.98
C VAL A 42 3.58 5.49 -14.60
N ARG A 43 3.15 6.60 -13.98
CA ARG A 43 3.53 7.95 -14.37
C ARG A 43 4.17 8.66 -13.19
N GLY A 44 5.38 9.19 -13.39
CA GLY A 44 6.05 10.00 -12.38
C GLY A 44 5.40 11.37 -12.21
N PRO A 45 5.92 12.21 -11.29
CA PRO A 45 5.33 13.52 -10.98
C PRO A 45 5.24 14.45 -12.19
N ASP A 46 6.18 14.36 -13.13
CA ASP A 46 6.22 15.17 -14.33
C ASP A 46 5.65 14.45 -15.56
N GLY A 47 4.93 13.35 -15.35
CA GLY A 47 4.29 12.58 -16.40
C GLY A 47 5.21 11.59 -17.12
N GLU A 48 6.45 11.39 -16.66
CA GLU A 48 7.38 10.43 -17.25
C GLU A 48 6.88 8.99 -17.08
N ALA A 49 7.02 8.22 -18.16
CA ALA A 49 6.57 6.83 -18.20
C ALA A 49 7.54 5.92 -17.42
N ASP A 50 7.00 4.84 -16.85
CA ASP A 50 7.76 3.74 -16.25
C ASP A 50 8.68 4.18 -15.10
N SER A 51 8.24 5.17 -14.32
CA SER A 51 8.95 5.58 -13.10
C SER A 51 9.02 4.41 -12.12
N ALA A 52 10.21 4.12 -11.59
CA ALA A 52 10.44 2.98 -10.70
C ALA A 52 10.25 3.34 -9.22
N VAL A 53 10.31 4.62 -8.86
CA VAL A 53 10.28 5.11 -7.48
C VAL A 53 8.98 5.87 -7.23
N LEU A 54 8.40 5.63 -6.06
CA LEU A 54 7.16 6.28 -5.62
C LEU A 54 7.48 7.65 -5.03
N GLU A 55 7.34 8.69 -5.81
CA GLU A 55 7.51 10.08 -5.37
C GLU A 55 6.15 10.75 -5.22
N THR A 56 6.09 11.86 -4.49
CA THR A 56 4.86 12.66 -4.42
C THR A 56 4.45 13.08 -5.84
N GLY A 57 3.23 12.77 -6.21
CA GLY A 57 2.72 13.00 -7.57
C GLY A 57 2.77 11.79 -8.49
N THR A 58 3.45 10.71 -8.11
CA THR A 58 3.44 9.46 -8.88
C THR A 58 2.03 8.89 -8.93
N ARG A 59 1.61 8.44 -10.12
CA ARG A 59 0.32 7.80 -10.35
C ARG A 59 0.55 6.40 -10.91
N ILE A 60 -0.09 5.41 -10.27
CA ILE A 60 0.04 4.01 -10.67
C ILE A 60 -1.33 3.51 -11.08
N GLN A 61 -1.47 3.13 -12.34
CA GLN A 61 -2.69 2.48 -12.82
C GLN A 61 -2.58 0.99 -12.53
N LEU A 62 -3.49 0.52 -11.70
CA LEU A 62 -3.52 -0.85 -11.21
C LEU A 62 -4.82 -1.54 -11.60
N SER A 63 -4.79 -2.86 -11.66
CA SER A 63 -6.00 -3.66 -11.73
C SER A 63 -5.86 -4.90 -10.87
N VAL A 64 -6.97 -5.34 -10.29
CA VAL A 64 -7.03 -6.53 -9.45
C VAL A 64 -8.22 -7.39 -9.86
N ARG A 65 -8.08 -8.70 -9.64
CA ARG A 65 -9.16 -9.66 -9.85
C ARG A 65 -9.07 -10.71 -8.74
N PRO A 66 -9.58 -10.37 -7.53
CA PRO A 66 -9.42 -11.25 -6.37
C PRO A 66 -9.99 -12.64 -6.62
N PHE A 67 -9.20 -13.66 -6.31
CA PHE A 67 -9.56 -15.09 -6.48
C PHE A 67 -9.91 -15.48 -7.91
N ASP A 68 -9.54 -14.64 -8.89
CA ASP A 68 -9.84 -14.87 -10.31
C ASP A 68 -11.34 -14.99 -10.59
N VAL A 69 -12.17 -14.28 -9.82
CA VAL A 69 -13.63 -14.32 -9.90
C VAL A 69 -14.17 -12.93 -10.22
N GLY A 70 -15.16 -12.88 -11.13
CA GLY A 70 -15.80 -11.62 -11.53
C GLY A 70 -14.97 -10.78 -12.48
N PRO A 71 -15.42 -9.55 -12.78
CA PRO A 71 -14.67 -8.65 -13.66
C PRO A 71 -13.43 -8.11 -12.97
N ARG A 72 -12.40 -7.84 -13.76
CA ARG A 72 -11.20 -7.16 -13.27
C ARG A 72 -11.54 -5.71 -12.93
N GLN A 73 -11.09 -5.26 -11.75
CA GLN A 73 -11.34 -3.90 -11.28
C GLN A 73 -10.07 -3.05 -11.43
N SER A 74 -10.23 -1.91 -12.09
CA SER A 74 -9.13 -0.97 -12.33
C SER A 74 -9.28 0.26 -11.42
N PHE A 75 -8.14 0.80 -11.00
CA PHE A 75 -8.10 2.03 -10.21
C PHE A 75 -6.72 2.68 -10.33
N VAL A 76 -6.62 3.93 -9.89
CA VAL A 76 -5.36 4.67 -9.89
C VAL A 76 -4.97 4.93 -8.43
N SER A 77 -3.76 4.54 -8.06
CA SER A 77 -3.13 4.93 -6.81
C SER A 77 -2.28 6.16 -7.05
N ARG A 78 -2.48 7.22 -6.25
CA ARG A 78 -1.69 8.45 -6.31
C ARG A 78 -0.88 8.58 -5.04
N ILE A 79 0.40 8.89 -5.17
CA ILE A 79 1.22 9.26 -4.01
C ILE A 79 0.98 10.74 -3.74
N VAL A 80 0.31 11.04 -2.64
CA VAL A 80 -0.09 12.42 -2.30
C VAL A 80 0.83 13.07 -1.28
N ALA A 81 1.65 12.29 -0.57
CA ALA A 81 2.65 12.80 0.34
C ALA A 81 3.79 11.80 0.48
N ARG A 82 5.00 12.31 0.67
CA ARG A 82 6.19 11.52 0.95
C ARG A 82 7.14 12.36 1.79
N GLU A 83 7.48 11.88 2.99
CA GLU A 83 8.32 12.63 3.92
C GLU A 83 9.34 11.71 4.57
N GLU A 84 10.55 12.21 4.76
CA GLU A 84 11.61 11.57 5.51
C GLU A 84 12.03 12.50 6.65
N GLY A 85 12.21 11.94 7.83
CA GLY A 85 12.66 12.64 9.00
C GLY A 85 13.78 11.90 9.70
N ASP A 86 14.16 12.38 10.89
CA ASP A 86 15.17 11.74 11.70
C ASP A 86 14.58 10.50 12.37
N GLY A 87 14.97 9.32 11.87
CA GLY A 87 14.48 8.04 12.36
C GLY A 87 13.05 7.70 11.99
N THR A 88 12.42 8.46 11.07
CA THR A 88 11.06 8.21 10.59
C THR A 88 10.95 8.44 9.09
N ALA A 89 9.98 7.77 8.48
CA ALA A 89 9.63 8.02 7.08
C ALA A 89 8.15 7.67 6.89
N ARG A 90 7.49 8.33 5.96
CA ARG A 90 6.11 8.00 5.62
C ARG A 90 5.79 8.37 4.17
N PHE A 91 4.85 7.67 3.60
CA PHE A 91 4.18 8.12 2.38
C PHE A 91 2.69 7.79 2.47
N VAL A 92 1.90 8.54 1.70
CA VAL A 92 0.45 8.41 1.69
C VAL A 92 0.01 8.22 0.24
N ASP A 93 -0.83 7.24 0.00
CA ASP A 93 -1.50 7.07 -1.28
C ASP A 93 -3.01 7.17 -1.11
N ASP A 94 -3.67 7.72 -2.13
CA ASP A 94 -5.11 7.69 -2.26
C ASP A 94 -5.50 6.90 -3.51
N MET A 95 -6.80 6.67 -3.67
CA MET A 95 -7.33 5.88 -4.78
C MET A 95 -8.29 6.73 -5.60
N VAL A 96 -8.09 6.72 -6.93
CA VAL A 96 -8.95 7.39 -7.89
C VAL A 96 -9.63 6.35 -8.76
N ASP A 97 -10.92 6.53 -9.02
CA ASP A 97 -11.73 5.67 -9.89
C ASP A 97 -11.77 4.19 -9.43
N GLY A 98 -11.59 3.97 -8.15
CA GLY A 98 -11.61 2.63 -7.55
C GLY A 98 -12.95 2.29 -6.90
N PRO A 99 -13.03 1.11 -6.28
CA PRO A 99 -14.27 0.62 -5.67
C PRO A 99 -14.64 1.32 -4.37
N PHE A 100 -13.74 2.12 -3.79
CA PHE A 100 -13.99 2.84 -2.55
C PHE A 100 -14.39 4.29 -2.85
N ARG A 101 -15.36 4.80 -2.09
CA ARG A 101 -15.73 6.21 -2.15
C ARG A 101 -14.63 7.09 -1.57
N HIS A 102 -13.91 6.58 -0.56
CA HIS A 102 -12.74 7.21 0.03
C HIS A 102 -11.69 6.15 0.32
N TRP A 103 -10.44 6.46 0.06
CA TRP A 103 -9.30 5.62 0.37
C TRP A 103 -8.09 6.50 0.62
N GLU A 104 -7.52 6.40 1.81
CA GLU A 104 -6.24 7.03 2.15
C GLU A 104 -5.41 6.04 2.94
N HIS A 105 -4.29 5.62 2.37
CA HIS A 105 -3.38 4.65 2.97
C HIS A 105 -2.09 5.34 3.36
N THR A 106 -1.83 5.42 4.65
CA THR A 106 -0.58 5.96 5.19
C THR A 106 0.34 4.80 5.57
N HIS A 107 1.54 4.84 5.01
CA HIS A 107 2.61 3.90 5.31
C HIS A 107 3.62 4.63 6.19
N ARG A 108 3.78 4.19 7.45
CA ARG A 108 4.73 4.80 8.40
C ARG A 108 5.82 3.83 8.75
N PHE A 109 7.02 4.36 8.91
CA PHE A 109 8.23 3.59 9.20
C PHE A 109 8.98 4.29 10.31
N PHE A 110 9.32 3.54 11.37
CA PHE A 110 10.02 4.07 12.54
C PHE A 110 11.26 3.25 12.81
N ALA A 111 12.42 3.91 12.87
CA ALA A 111 13.66 3.26 13.25
C ALA A 111 13.61 2.90 14.74
N ASP A 112 14.07 1.69 15.06
CA ASP A 112 14.24 1.22 16.44
C ASP A 112 15.56 0.44 16.51
N GLY A 113 16.66 1.19 16.71
CA GLY A 113 18.00 0.65 16.57
C GLY A 113 18.27 0.16 15.16
N ASP A 114 18.63 -1.09 15.02
CA ASP A 114 18.89 -1.74 13.72
C ASP A 114 17.63 -2.37 13.12
N GLU A 115 16.49 -2.15 13.75
CA GLU A 115 15.20 -2.68 13.30
C GLU A 115 14.28 -1.55 12.91
N THR A 116 13.17 -1.91 12.26
CA THR A 116 12.16 -0.95 11.80
C THR A 116 10.76 -1.41 12.20
N ILE A 117 9.95 -0.47 12.70
CA ILE A 117 8.52 -0.70 12.88
C ILE A 117 7.81 -0.19 11.64
N VAL A 118 7.04 -1.06 11.00
CA VAL A 118 6.24 -0.76 9.81
C VAL A 118 4.79 -0.70 10.23
N GLU A 119 4.13 0.41 9.91
CA GLU A 119 2.71 0.61 10.20
C GLU A 119 1.95 0.92 8.92
N ASP A 120 0.89 0.16 8.68
CA ASP A 120 -0.10 0.45 7.65
C ASP A 120 -1.36 0.98 8.33
N ASP A 121 -1.87 2.09 7.83
CA ASP A 121 -3.03 2.80 8.38
C ASP A 121 -3.92 3.23 7.22
N VAL A 122 -5.09 2.60 7.09
CA VAL A 122 -6.02 2.83 5.97
C VAL A 122 -7.31 3.44 6.50
N GLU A 123 -7.65 4.62 6.00
CA GLU A 123 -8.97 5.20 6.14
C GLU A 123 -9.74 4.95 4.86
N TYR A 124 -10.98 4.45 4.99
CA TYR A 124 -11.74 4.07 3.80
C TYR A 124 -13.25 4.25 4.02
N ALA A 125 -13.98 4.36 2.90
CA ALA A 125 -15.43 4.38 2.89
C ALA A 125 -15.94 3.63 1.65
N PHE A 126 -16.94 2.78 1.87
CA PHE A 126 -17.63 2.09 0.79
C PHE A 126 -18.76 2.95 0.21
N PRO A 127 -19.13 2.74 -1.06
CA PRO A 127 -20.25 3.47 -1.67
C PRO A 127 -21.59 3.27 -0.94
N LEU A 128 -21.80 2.10 -0.32
CA LEU A 128 -23.05 1.73 0.36
C LEU A 128 -23.03 2.00 1.86
N GLY A 129 -21.95 2.60 2.38
CA GLY A 129 -21.82 2.95 3.79
C GLY A 129 -21.06 1.94 4.62
N ASP A 130 -20.34 2.45 5.62
CA ASP A 130 -19.43 1.68 6.47
C ASP A 130 -20.15 0.76 7.45
N VAL A 131 -21.37 1.10 7.83
CA VAL A 131 -22.14 0.34 8.83
C VAL A 131 -22.44 -1.08 8.36
N VAL A 132 -22.69 -1.24 7.05
CA VAL A 132 -23.04 -2.53 6.45
C VAL A 132 -21.79 -3.30 6.01
N LEU A 133 -20.83 -2.61 5.38
CA LEU A 133 -19.68 -3.24 4.74
C LEU A 133 -18.39 -3.14 5.55
N GLY A 134 -18.33 -2.23 6.52
CA GLY A 134 -17.14 -2.03 7.35
C GLY A 134 -16.61 -3.31 8.01
N PRO A 135 -17.46 -4.13 8.67
CA PRO A 135 -17.01 -5.39 9.25
C PRO A 135 -16.47 -6.39 8.25
N LEU A 136 -16.98 -6.37 7.01
CA LEU A 136 -16.51 -7.26 5.94
C LEU A 136 -15.13 -6.88 5.41
N SER A 137 -14.72 -5.61 5.56
CA SER A 137 -13.41 -5.17 5.12
C SER A 137 -12.28 -5.81 5.92
N VAL A 138 -12.50 -6.10 7.21
CA VAL A 138 -11.52 -6.78 8.05
C VAL A 138 -11.21 -8.17 7.50
N VAL A 139 -12.23 -8.85 6.96
CA VAL A 139 -12.08 -10.18 6.34
C VAL A 139 -11.16 -10.11 5.12
N GLY A 140 -11.19 -9.01 4.36
CA GLY A 140 -10.33 -8.81 3.18
C GLY A 140 -8.98 -8.20 3.52
N PHE A 141 -8.97 -7.19 4.40
CA PHE A 141 -7.75 -6.44 4.72
C PHE A 141 -6.78 -7.22 5.61
N GLU A 142 -7.28 -7.91 6.62
CA GLU A 142 -6.40 -8.63 7.56
C GLU A 142 -5.52 -9.67 6.85
N PRO A 143 -6.03 -10.56 5.97
CA PRO A 143 -5.16 -11.47 5.24
C PRO A 143 -4.17 -10.75 4.33
N MET A 144 -4.59 -9.68 3.66
CA MET A 144 -3.76 -8.93 2.73
C MET A 144 -2.59 -8.25 3.45
N PHE A 145 -2.87 -7.52 4.54
CA PHE A 145 -1.83 -6.81 5.29
C PHE A 145 -0.95 -7.76 6.11
N ARG A 146 -1.52 -8.85 6.60
CA ARG A 146 -0.72 -9.92 7.23
C ARG A 146 0.28 -10.51 6.26
N TYR A 147 -0.13 -10.76 5.03
CA TYR A 147 0.76 -11.22 3.96
C TYR A 147 1.87 -10.20 3.70
N ARG A 148 1.51 -8.91 3.55
CA ARG A 148 2.47 -7.83 3.30
C ARG A 148 3.55 -7.79 4.39
N HIS A 149 3.15 -7.80 5.64
CA HIS A 149 4.07 -7.73 6.77
C HIS A 149 4.95 -8.98 6.87
N LYS A 150 4.37 -10.16 6.69
CA LYS A 150 5.12 -11.41 6.67
C LYS A 150 6.13 -11.42 5.52
N LYS A 151 5.72 -11.02 4.34
CA LYS A 151 6.58 -10.98 3.15
C LYS A 151 7.71 -9.97 3.30
N THR A 152 7.43 -8.81 3.87
CA THR A 152 8.46 -7.82 4.20
C THR A 152 9.55 -8.44 5.08
N ARG A 153 9.16 -9.15 6.13
CA ARG A 153 10.11 -9.82 7.01
C ARG A 153 10.91 -10.90 6.26
N GLU A 154 10.23 -11.72 5.47
CA GLU A 154 10.90 -12.77 4.69
C GLU A 154 11.94 -12.25 3.71
N LEU A 155 11.66 -11.10 3.08
CA LEU A 155 12.54 -10.54 2.05
C LEU A 155 13.68 -9.68 2.62
N LEU A 156 13.49 -9.05 3.78
CA LEU A 156 14.45 -8.07 4.31
C LEU A 156 15.22 -8.54 5.56
N GLU A 157 14.77 -9.58 6.21
CA GLU A 157 15.48 -10.17 7.37
C GLU A 157 16.54 -11.18 6.99
#